data_030bd51f974a1d63d77c27a338c2caa1
#
_entry.id   030bd51f974a1d63d77c27a338c2caa1
#
_cell.length_a   1.000
_cell.length_b   1.000
_cell.length_c   1.000
_cell.angle_alpha   90.00
_cell.angle_beta   90.00
_cell.angle_gamma   90.00
#
_symmetry.space_group_name_H-M   'P 1'
#
loop_
_entity.id
_entity.type
_entity.pdbx_description
1 polymer ?
#
loop_
_entity_poly.entity_id
_entity_poly.type
_entity_poly.pdbx_seq_one_letter_code
_entity_poly.pdbx_strand_id
1 'polypeptide(L)'
;MIFYFSGTGNTKWAAKHVAARLNEELKFIPDELSTDMTYTVNPGESIGFIIPVHGWRPPLLVRRFLSQCQIIHTDKVYTYIIYTAGDSIGKAVEIFENDLKHHGLTVDAALSLILPESYVGLPFMDVDKVEKEKAKKLKAAEELEVFVSDVILPKKQNIRKVIKGPVPSFFSGPIGSFLVNRLITDKRFHV
;
A
#
# COMPACT_ATOMS: atom_id res chain seq x y z
N MET A 1 -11.21 -2.85 -9.83
CA MET A 1 -9.81 -3.29 -10.11
C MET A 1 -8.91 -2.99 -8.93
N ILE A 2 -7.84 -3.77 -8.74
CA ILE A 2 -6.91 -3.63 -7.61
C ILE A 2 -5.47 -3.53 -8.12
N PHE A 3 -4.79 -2.42 -7.82
CA PHE A 3 -3.36 -2.27 -8.07
C PHE A 3 -2.56 -2.70 -6.86
N TYR A 4 -1.48 -3.45 -7.07
CA TYR A 4 -0.61 -3.82 -5.98
C TYR A 4 0.88 -3.77 -6.36
N PHE A 5 1.71 -3.56 -5.34
CA PHE A 5 3.15 -3.72 -5.40
C PHE A 5 3.63 -4.60 -4.25
N SER A 6 4.54 -5.52 -4.51
CA SER A 6 5.09 -6.41 -3.48
C SER A 6 6.53 -6.78 -3.79
N GLY A 7 7.43 -6.53 -2.85
CA GLY A 7 8.82 -6.97 -2.93
C GLY A 7 9.03 -8.38 -2.35
N THR A 8 8.51 -8.66 -1.15
CA THR A 8 8.83 -9.87 -0.37
C THR A 8 7.65 -10.86 -0.23
N GLY A 9 6.49 -10.56 -0.81
CA GLY A 9 5.34 -11.46 -0.84
C GLY A 9 4.20 -11.11 0.13
N ASN A 10 4.45 -10.43 1.23
CA ASN A 10 3.42 -10.05 2.21
C ASN A 10 2.26 -9.28 1.58
N THR A 11 2.57 -8.25 0.80
CA THR A 11 1.57 -7.45 0.09
C THR A 11 0.84 -8.26 -0.99
N LYS A 12 1.57 -9.13 -1.72
CA LYS A 12 0.97 -10.00 -2.73
C LYS A 12 -0.06 -10.97 -2.11
N TRP A 13 0.22 -11.48 -0.91
CA TRP A 13 -0.73 -12.30 -0.17
C TRP A 13 -2.02 -11.52 0.14
N ALA A 14 -1.90 -10.32 0.72
CA ALA A 14 -3.05 -9.48 1.02
C ALA A 14 -3.85 -9.12 -0.25
N ALA A 15 -3.16 -8.75 -1.33
CA ALA A 15 -3.77 -8.40 -2.61
C ALA A 15 -4.57 -9.56 -3.21
N LYS A 16 -4.01 -10.77 -3.22
CA LYS A 16 -4.71 -11.97 -3.69
C LYS A 16 -5.94 -12.30 -2.86
N HIS A 17 -5.86 -12.15 -1.53
CA HIS A 17 -6.99 -12.37 -0.64
C HIS A 17 -8.14 -11.39 -0.97
N VAL A 18 -7.85 -10.10 -1.06
CA VAL A 18 -8.85 -9.07 -1.38
C VAL A 18 -9.45 -9.29 -2.77
N ALA A 19 -8.62 -9.54 -3.78
CA ALA A 19 -9.07 -9.77 -5.15
C ALA A 19 -10.02 -10.97 -5.25
N ALA A 20 -9.69 -12.07 -4.57
CA ALA A 20 -10.56 -13.27 -4.53
C ALA A 20 -11.90 -12.98 -3.82
N ARG A 21 -11.90 -12.21 -2.72
CA ARG A 21 -13.11 -11.87 -1.97
C ARG A 21 -14.03 -10.91 -2.72
N LEU A 22 -13.47 -10.01 -3.51
CA LEU A 22 -14.22 -9.01 -4.29
C LEU A 22 -14.51 -9.46 -5.72
N ASN A 23 -13.92 -10.58 -6.17
CA ASN A 23 -13.94 -11.02 -7.56
C ASN A 23 -13.45 -9.92 -8.52
N GLU A 24 -12.36 -9.24 -8.14
CA GLU A 24 -11.80 -8.12 -8.91
C GLU A 24 -10.46 -8.48 -9.56
N GLU A 25 -10.20 -7.84 -10.70
CA GLU A 25 -8.91 -7.94 -11.40
C GLU A 25 -7.77 -7.40 -10.56
N LEU A 26 -6.65 -8.11 -10.55
CA LEU A 26 -5.44 -7.78 -9.81
C LEU A 26 -4.33 -7.37 -10.77
N LYS A 27 -3.87 -6.12 -10.68
CA LYS A 27 -2.83 -5.52 -11.52
C LYS A 27 -1.54 -5.32 -10.74
N PHE A 28 -0.46 -5.97 -11.20
CA PHE A 28 0.87 -5.82 -10.59
C PHE A 28 1.54 -4.56 -11.14
N ILE A 29 1.71 -3.53 -10.32
CA ILE A 29 2.22 -2.22 -10.75
C ILE A 29 3.51 -2.28 -11.59
N PRO A 30 4.54 -3.11 -11.29
CA PRO A 30 5.70 -3.22 -12.16
C PRO A 30 5.39 -3.68 -13.59
N ASP A 31 4.42 -4.57 -13.78
CA ASP A 31 4.04 -5.04 -15.11
C ASP A 31 3.28 -3.95 -15.88
N GLU A 32 2.46 -3.18 -15.16
CA GLU A 32 1.67 -2.07 -15.73
C GLU A 32 2.56 -0.94 -16.29
N LEU A 33 3.78 -0.76 -15.78
CA LEU A 33 4.71 0.27 -16.29
C LEU A 33 5.15 0.06 -17.75
N SER A 34 4.90 -1.11 -18.32
CA SER A 34 5.16 -1.45 -19.72
C SER A 34 3.93 -1.35 -20.62
N THR A 35 2.78 -0.94 -20.09
CA THR A 35 1.51 -0.77 -20.82
C THR A 35 1.26 0.70 -21.15
N ASP A 36 0.09 1.01 -21.75
CA ASP A 36 -0.36 2.38 -21.97
C ASP A 36 -0.78 3.10 -20.68
N MET A 37 -0.87 2.37 -19.57
CA MET A 37 -1.24 2.86 -18.23
C MET A 37 -2.54 3.66 -18.20
N THR A 38 -3.51 3.30 -19.05
CA THR A 38 -4.84 3.94 -19.10
C THR A 38 -5.89 2.99 -18.54
N TYR A 39 -6.62 3.43 -17.53
CA TYR A 39 -7.58 2.62 -16.79
C TYR A 39 -8.92 3.34 -16.68
N THR A 40 -9.97 2.67 -17.10
CA THR A 40 -11.34 3.19 -16.96
C THR A 40 -12.01 2.54 -15.76
N VAL A 41 -12.59 3.34 -14.90
CA VAL A 41 -13.41 2.90 -13.75
C VAL A 41 -14.85 3.27 -14.03
N ASN A 42 -15.69 2.26 -14.23
CA ASN A 42 -17.10 2.47 -14.56
C ASN A 42 -17.91 2.89 -13.32
N PRO A 43 -19.09 3.53 -13.51
CA PRO A 43 -19.99 3.85 -12.42
C PRO A 43 -20.30 2.61 -11.56
N GLY A 44 -20.17 2.77 -10.24
CA GLY A 44 -20.37 1.68 -9.28
C GLY A 44 -19.18 0.76 -9.04
N GLU A 45 -18.12 0.83 -9.83
CA GLU A 45 -16.88 0.09 -9.56
C GLU A 45 -16.06 0.75 -8.43
N SER A 46 -15.06 0.02 -7.97
CA SER A 46 -14.10 0.46 -6.95
C SER A 46 -12.68 0.41 -7.50
N ILE A 47 -11.81 1.22 -6.93
CA ILE A 47 -10.38 1.12 -7.16
C ILE A 47 -9.65 0.86 -5.83
N GLY A 48 -8.84 -0.18 -5.80
CA GLY A 48 -8.05 -0.56 -4.63
C GLY A 48 -6.55 -0.41 -4.87
N PHE A 49 -5.83 -0.01 -3.83
CA PHE A 49 -4.37 -0.01 -3.82
C PHE A 49 -3.87 -0.82 -2.63
N ILE A 50 -3.04 -1.84 -2.89
CA ILE A 50 -2.47 -2.68 -1.84
C ILE A 50 -0.96 -2.66 -1.98
N ILE A 51 -0.30 -1.93 -1.08
CA ILE A 51 1.11 -1.56 -1.23
C ILE A 51 1.87 -1.65 0.10
N PRO A 52 3.18 -1.93 0.07
CA PRO A 52 4.00 -1.90 1.28
C PRO A 52 4.34 -0.46 1.67
N VAL A 53 4.89 -0.31 2.86
CA VAL A 53 5.49 0.94 3.33
C VAL A 53 7.01 0.86 3.25
N HIS A 54 7.63 1.84 2.60
CA HIS A 54 9.08 1.99 2.53
C HIS A 54 9.50 3.30 3.19
N GLY A 55 10.15 3.22 4.35
CA GLY A 55 10.57 4.41 5.09
C GLY A 55 9.39 5.34 5.43
N TRP A 56 8.27 4.77 5.93
CA TRP A 56 7.04 5.49 6.30
C TRP A 56 6.35 6.24 5.15
N ARG A 57 6.56 5.79 3.92
CA ARG A 57 6.04 6.38 2.69
C ARG A 57 5.55 5.30 1.72
N PRO A 58 4.70 5.64 0.74
CA PRO A 58 4.48 4.78 -0.42
C PRO A 58 5.79 4.56 -1.17
N PRO A 59 6.03 3.36 -1.75
CA PRO A 59 7.19 3.09 -2.57
C PRO A 59 7.34 4.07 -3.73
N LEU A 60 8.58 4.46 -4.07
CA LEU A 60 8.85 5.39 -5.18
C LEU A 60 8.28 4.88 -6.51
N LEU A 61 8.37 3.57 -6.75
CA LEU A 61 7.83 2.95 -7.96
C LEU A 61 6.31 3.12 -8.07
N VAL A 62 5.60 2.98 -6.95
CA VAL A 62 4.14 3.20 -6.91
C VAL A 62 3.80 4.67 -7.19
N ARG A 63 4.53 5.60 -6.60
CA ARG A 63 4.35 7.03 -6.84
C ARG A 63 4.66 7.42 -8.29
N ARG A 64 5.71 6.80 -8.87
CA ARG A 64 6.03 6.97 -10.29
C ARG A 64 4.90 6.45 -11.17
N PHE A 65 4.36 5.27 -10.91
CA PHE A 65 3.21 4.72 -11.61
C PHE A 65 2.04 5.72 -11.58
N LEU A 66 1.64 6.21 -10.39
CA LEU A 66 0.56 7.20 -10.27
C LEU A 66 0.85 8.51 -11.01
N SER A 67 2.11 8.95 -11.09
CA SER A 67 2.45 10.18 -11.84
C SER A 67 2.38 10.03 -13.36
N GLN A 68 2.31 8.80 -13.87
CA GLN A 68 2.33 8.49 -15.30
C GLN A 68 1.02 7.89 -15.82
N CYS A 69 0.26 7.20 -14.97
CA CYS A 69 -0.99 6.57 -15.38
C CYS A 69 -2.11 7.58 -15.57
N GLN A 70 -3.13 7.17 -16.33
CA GLN A 70 -4.41 7.87 -16.47
C GLN A 70 -5.52 7.02 -15.87
N ILE A 71 -6.29 7.58 -14.95
CA ILE A 71 -7.47 6.94 -14.36
C ILE A 71 -8.68 7.75 -14.79
N ILE A 72 -9.48 7.17 -15.67
CA ILE A 72 -10.65 7.81 -16.29
C ILE A 72 -11.91 7.34 -15.55
N HIS A 73 -12.69 8.29 -15.05
CA HIS A 73 -13.97 8.04 -14.41
C HIS A 73 -14.89 9.24 -14.58
N THR A 74 -16.21 9.01 -14.57
CA THR A 74 -17.23 10.07 -14.70
C THR A 74 -17.84 10.43 -13.35
N ASP A 75 -17.91 9.46 -12.44
CA ASP A 75 -18.55 9.60 -11.14
C ASP A 75 -17.54 9.47 -9.99
N LYS A 76 -17.99 9.72 -8.77
CA LYS A 76 -17.18 9.45 -7.59
C LYS A 76 -16.85 7.96 -7.49
N VAL A 77 -15.56 7.62 -7.51
CA VAL A 77 -15.05 6.26 -7.37
C VAL A 77 -14.79 5.95 -5.90
N TYR A 78 -15.33 4.84 -5.40
CA TYR A 78 -14.95 4.32 -4.10
C TYR A 78 -13.51 3.84 -4.14
N THR A 79 -12.64 4.52 -3.38
CA THR A 79 -11.21 4.26 -3.37
C THR A 79 -10.75 3.77 -2.00
N TYR A 80 -10.05 2.64 -1.96
CA TYR A 80 -9.49 2.12 -0.72
C TYR A 80 -8.01 1.80 -0.85
N ILE A 81 -7.30 1.87 0.28
CA ILE A 81 -5.89 1.53 0.36
C ILE A 81 -5.60 0.61 1.54
N ILE A 82 -4.79 -0.42 1.29
CA ILE A 82 -4.28 -1.33 2.31
C ILE A 82 -2.75 -1.27 2.28
N TYR A 83 -2.18 -0.85 3.39
CA TYR A 83 -0.73 -0.88 3.60
C TYR A 83 -0.30 -2.13 4.31
N THR A 84 0.84 -2.70 3.92
CA THR A 84 1.54 -3.72 4.69
C THR A 84 2.82 -3.13 5.28
N ALA A 85 3.04 -3.30 6.57
CA ALA A 85 4.17 -2.77 7.30
C ALA A 85 4.64 -3.73 8.40
N GLY A 86 5.86 -3.57 8.88
CA GLY A 86 6.38 -4.35 10.01
C GLY A 86 5.85 -3.86 11.36
N ASP A 87 5.63 -2.52 11.50
CA ASP A 87 5.17 -1.88 12.74
C ASP A 87 4.22 -0.71 12.50
N SER A 88 4.58 0.25 11.66
CA SER A 88 3.86 1.51 11.50
C SER A 88 4.02 2.09 10.10
N ILE A 89 3.11 2.99 9.71
CA ILE A 89 3.06 3.54 8.36
C ILE A 89 3.41 5.03 8.24
N GLY A 90 3.58 5.72 9.36
CA GLY A 90 3.91 7.15 9.37
C GLY A 90 2.89 8.00 8.62
N LYS A 91 3.37 8.78 7.64
CA LYS A 91 2.57 9.65 6.76
C LYS A 91 2.23 9.02 5.40
N ALA A 92 2.31 7.69 5.28
CA ALA A 92 2.10 7.04 3.99
C ALA A 92 0.71 7.33 3.40
N VAL A 93 -0.35 7.39 4.22
CA VAL A 93 -1.71 7.70 3.75
C VAL A 93 -1.78 9.11 3.19
N GLU A 94 -1.33 10.10 3.93
CA GLU A 94 -1.41 11.51 3.53
C GLU A 94 -0.61 11.80 2.25
N ILE A 95 0.56 11.15 2.10
CA ILE A 95 1.37 11.27 0.89
C ILE A 95 0.64 10.66 -0.30
N PHE A 96 0.07 9.47 -0.13
CA PHE A 96 -0.64 8.78 -1.20
C PHE A 96 -1.95 9.48 -1.59
N GLU A 97 -2.69 9.99 -0.62
CA GLU A 97 -3.88 10.83 -0.88
C GLU A 97 -3.53 12.06 -1.72
N ASN A 98 -2.36 12.66 -1.45
CA ASN A 98 -1.91 13.79 -2.26
C ASN A 98 -1.54 13.37 -3.69
N ASP A 99 -0.92 12.19 -3.88
CA ASP A 99 -0.62 11.67 -5.21
C ASP A 99 -1.92 11.33 -5.98
N LEU A 100 -2.96 10.83 -5.32
CA LEU A 100 -4.26 10.50 -5.93
C LEU A 100 -5.09 11.71 -6.34
N LYS A 101 -4.86 12.89 -5.76
CA LYS A 101 -5.60 14.12 -6.12
C LYS A 101 -5.48 14.50 -7.60
N HIS A 102 -4.35 14.18 -8.21
CA HIS A 102 -4.15 14.43 -9.64
C HIS A 102 -5.07 13.61 -10.54
N HIS A 103 -5.65 12.53 -9.99
CA HIS A 103 -6.62 11.67 -10.67
C HIS A 103 -8.08 11.98 -10.26
N GLY A 104 -8.32 13.03 -9.46
CA GLY A 104 -9.65 13.32 -8.93
C GLY A 104 -10.15 12.30 -7.90
N LEU A 105 -9.27 11.42 -7.38
CA LEU A 105 -9.61 10.38 -6.42
C LEU A 105 -9.38 10.84 -4.97
N THR A 106 -10.24 10.35 -4.08
CA THR A 106 -10.11 10.53 -2.63
C THR A 106 -10.19 9.18 -1.95
N VAL A 107 -9.32 8.91 -0.97
CA VAL A 107 -9.35 7.65 -0.23
C VAL A 107 -10.56 7.62 0.68
N ASP A 108 -11.47 6.69 0.48
CA ASP A 108 -12.65 6.47 1.34
C ASP A 108 -12.30 5.57 2.54
N ALA A 109 -11.46 4.55 2.33
CA ALA A 109 -11.07 3.63 3.39
C ALA A 109 -9.57 3.31 3.36
N ALA A 110 -8.93 3.27 4.54
CA ALA A 110 -7.52 2.91 4.67
C ALA A 110 -7.30 1.92 5.83
N LEU A 111 -6.48 0.90 5.59
CA LEU A 111 -6.05 -0.09 6.57
C LEU A 111 -4.53 -0.20 6.58
N SER A 112 -3.91 -0.38 7.73
CA SER A 112 -2.55 -0.88 7.86
C SER A 112 -2.53 -2.27 8.46
N LEU A 113 -1.99 -3.24 7.73
CA LEU A 113 -1.74 -4.60 8.20
C LEU A 113 -0.32 -4.71 8.72
N ILE A 114 -0.18 -5.07 9.99
CA ILE A 114 1.13 -5.34 10.57
C ILE A 114 1.49 -6.80 10.30
N LEU A 115 2.48 -6.99 9.45
CA LEU A 115 2.97 -8.28 8.97
C LEU A 115 4.41 -8.52 9.44
N PRO A 116 4.91 -9.76 9.35
CA PRO A 116 6.29 -10.05 9.72
C PRO A 116 7.29 -9.16 9.01
N GLU A 117 8.28 -8.69 9.73
CA GLU A 117 9.37 -7.92 9.16
C GLU A 117 10.24 -8.80 8.26
N SER A 118 10.54 -8.27 7.07
CA SER A 118 11.42 -8.90 6.09
C SER A 118 12.69 -8.08 5.83
N TYR A 119 12.95 -7.09 6.70
CA TYR A 119 14.07 -6.18 6.56
C TYR A 119 15.29 -6.70 7.33
N VAL A 120 16.37 -6.99 6.62
CA VAL A 120 17.64 -7.51 7.15
C VAL A 120 18.84 -6.59 6.90
N GLY A 121 18.59 -5.34 6.51
CA GLY A 121 19.63 -4.44 6.00
C GLY A 121 20.27 -3.49 7.01
N LEU A 122 19.79 -3.44 8.26
CA LEU A 122 20.39 -2.59 9.29
C LEU A 122 20.97 -3.44 10.45
N PRO A 123 22.13 -3.05 10.99
CA PRO A 123 22.63 -3.62 12.24
C PRO A 123 21.55 -3.52 13.31
N PHE A 124 21.35 -4.59 14.08
CA PHE A 124 20.36 -4.70 15.17
C PHE A 124 18.89 -4.88 14.74
N MET A 125 18.58 -4.93 13.44
CA MET A 125 17.26 -5.32 12.95
C MET A 125 17.34 -6.76 12.40
N ASP A 126 16.55 -7.64 12.98
CA ASP A 126 16.45 -9.05 12.59
C ASP A 126 15.00 -9.37 12.26
N VAL A 127 14.79 -10.49 11.59
CA VAL A 127 13.45 -11.01 11.29
C VAL A 127 12.71 -11.36 12.59
N ASP A 128 11.40 -11.25 12.56
CA ASP A 128 10.56 -11.65 13.70
C ASP A 128 10.80 -13.13 14.08
N LYS A 129 10.82 -13.45 15.38
CA LYS A 129 10.82 -14.83 15.84
C LYS A 129 9.57 -15.58 15.35
N VAL A 130 9.68 -16.89 15.13
CA VAL A 130 8.64 -17.73 14.52
C VAL A 130 7.26 -17.57 15.20
N GLU A 131 7.23 -17.50 16.54
CA GLU A 131 5.98 -17.33 17.28
C GLU A 131 5.34 -15.97 17.01
N LYS A 132 6.15 -14.90 16.98
CA LYS A 132 5.70 -13.53 16.68
C LYS A 132 5.26 -13.41 15.22
N GLU A 133 5.98 -14.05 14.30
CA GLU A 133 5.59 -14.14 12.89
C GLU A 133 4.23 -14.78 12.71
N LYS A 134 3.99 -15.96 13.34
CA LYS A 134 2.69 -16.65 13.28
C LYS A 134 1.56 -15.80 13.85
N ALA A 135 1.79 -15.15 15.00
CA ALA A 135 0.81 -14.29 15.63
C ALA A 135 0.45 -13.08 14.76
N LYS A 136 1.46 -12.41 14.15
CA LYS A 136 1.23 -11.31 13.20
C LYS A 136 0.43 -11.75 11.98
N LYS A 137 0.77 -12.90 11.37
CA LYS A 137 0.05 -13.44 10.20
C LYS A 137 -1.41 -13.75 10.51
N LEU A 138 -1.68 -14.41 11.64
CA LEU A 138 -3.05 -14.74 12.04
C LEU A 138 -3.88 -13.47 12.25
N LYS A 139 -3.36 -12.53 13.04
CA LYS A 139 -4.03 -11.27 13.32
C LYS A 139 -4.28 -10.47 12.03
N ALA A 140 -3.29 -10.38 11.13
CA ALA A 140 -3.44 -9.67 9.87
C ALA A 140 -4.50 -10.32 8.96
N ALA A 141 -4.62 -11.65 8.97
CA ALA A 141 -5.64 -12.36 8.21
C ALA A 141 -7.05 -12.03 8.71
N GLU A 142 -7.25 -12.03 10.03
CA GLU A 142 -8.52 -11.65 10.67
C GLU A 142 -8.86 -10.18 10.39
N GLU A 143 -7.91 -9.26 10.60
CA GLU A 143 -8.10 -7.84 10.34
C GLU A 143 -8.44 -7.55 8.87
N LEU A 144 -7.79 -8.24 7.93
CA LEU A 144 -8.03 -8.11 6.51
C LEU A 144 -9.44 -8.59 6.13
N GLU A 145 -9.85 -9.76 6.62
CA GLU A 145 -11.18 -10.32 6.35
C GLU A 145 -12.29 -9.39 6.88
N VAL A 146 -12.14 -8.92 8.13
CA VAL A 146 -13.07 -7.94 8.72
C VAL A 146 -13.09 -6.64 7.94
N PHE A 147 -11.96 -6.17 7.45
CA PHE A 147 -11.91 -4.93 6.66
C PHE A 147 -12.58 -5.10 5.29
N VAL A 148 -12.42 -6.24 4.64
CA VAL A 148 -13.09 -6.53 3.38
C VAL A 148 -14.59 -6.62 3.58
N SER A 149 -15.06 -7.43 4.55
CA SER A 149 -16.49 -7.69 4.77
C SER A 149 -17.25 -6.47 5.30
N ASP A 150 -16.65 -5.74 6.24
CA ASP A 150 -17.36 -4.70 6.99
C ASP A 150 -17.13 -3.29 6.43
N VAL A 151 -16.10 -3.08 5.60
CA VAL A 151 -15.73 -1.76 5.10
C VAL A 151 -15.74 -1.69 3.58
N ILE A 152 -15.02 -2.58 2.88
CA ILE A 152 -14.87 -2.47 1.42
C ILE A 152 -16.17 -2.89 0.72
N LEU A 153 -16.71 -4.07 1.04
CA LEU A 153 -17.94 -4.57 0.41
C LEU A 153 -19.14 -3.61 0.56
N PRO A 154 -19.45 -3.07 1.75
CA PRO A 154 -20.50 -2.08 1.90
C PRO A 154 -20.07 -0.65 1.51
N LYS A 155 -18.86 -0.45 1.00
CA LYS A 155 -18.31 0.85 0.57
C LYS A 155 -18.38 1.94 1.65
N LYS A 156 -18.04 1.61 2.89
CA LYS A 156 -18.00 2.57 3.98
C LYS A 156 -16.94 3.64 3.74
N GLN A 157 -17.31 4.89 3.97
CA GLN A 157 -16.45 6.05 3.73
C GLN A 157 -15.83 6.57 5.05
N ASN A 158 -14.75 7.34 4.91
CA ASN A 158 -14.05 7.99 6.03
C ASN A 158 -13.49 7.00 7.07
N ILE A 159 -13.13 5.80 6.65
CA ILE A 159 -12.56 4.79 7.53
C ILE A 159 -11.02 4.86 7.50
N ARG A 160 -10.40 5.00 8.67
CA ARG A 160 -8.94 5.06 8.84
C ARG A 160 -8.50 4.12 9.97
N LYS A 161 -8.34 2.83 9.66
CA LYS A 161 -7.80 1.80 10.57
C LYS A 161 -6.28 1.68 10.37
N VAL A 162 -5.53 2.70 10.75
CA VAL A 162 -4.09 2.78 10.45
C VAL A 162 -3.25 3.05 11.71
N ILE A 163 -2.09 2.41 11.80
CA ILE A 163 -1.11 2.58 12.87
C ILE A 163 -0.01 3.51 12.36
N LYS A 164 -0.09 4.80 12.73
CA LYS A 164 0.91 5.79 12.32
C LYS A 164 2.25 5.65 13.04
N GLY A 165 2.22 5.14 14.27
CA GLY A 165 3.42 4.99 15.11
C GLY A 165 3.95 6.33 15.66
N PRO A 166 4.97 6.25 16.55
CA PRO A 166 5.60 7.42 17.18
C PRO A 166 6.64 8.10 16.27
N VAL A 167 6.63 7.83 14.97
CA VAL A 167 7.64 8.37 14.05
C VAL A 167 7.58 9.90 14.05
N PRO A 168 8.65 10.60 14.45
CA PRO A 168 8.70 12.05 14.37
C PRO A 168 8.36 12.50 12.94
N SER A 169 7.52 13.53 12.84
CA SER A 169 7.12 14.09 11.52
C SER A 169 8.31 14.52 10.66
N PHE A 170 9.44 14.72 11.27
CA PHE A 170 10.76 14.99 10.70
C PHE A 170 11.27 13.84 9.79
N PHE A 171 11.17 12.56 10.21
CA PHE A 171 11.62 11.43 9.38
C PHE A 171 10.62 11.10 8.25
N SER A 172 9.35 11.34 8.46
CA SER A 172 8.33 11.18 7.42
C SER A 172 8.21 12.41 6.50
N GLY A 173 8.89 13.52 6.82
CA GLY A 173 8.95 14.76 6.08
C GLY A 173 10.09 14.84 5.01
N PRO A 174 10.69 16.02 4.78
CA PRO A 174 11.73 16.23 3.78
C PRO A 174 12.97 15.35 3.96
N ILE A 175 13.37 15.08 5.21
CA ILE A 175 14.52 14.23 5.50
C ILE A 175 14.26 12.77 5.17
N GLY A 176 13.09 12.23 5.50
CA GLY A 176 12.71 10.89 5.05
C GLY A 176 12.68 10.79 3.53
N SER A 177 12.24 11.85 2.83
CA SER A 177 12.31 11.93 1.37
C SER A 177 13.76 11.87 0.86
N PHE A 178 14.65 12.63 1.47
CA PHE A 178 16.07 12.65 1.12
C PHE A 178 16.74 11.28 1.38
N LEU A 179 16.46 10.67 2.53
CA LEU A 179 17.00 9.36 2.89
C LEU A 179 16.53 8.27 1.93
N VAL A 180 15.21 8.20 1.63
CA VAL A 180 14.66 7.21 0.70
C VAL A 180 15.18 7.44 -0.72
N ASN A 181 15.31 8.69 -1.17
CA ASN A 181 15.73 8.99 -2.54
C ASN A 181 17.25 8.85 -2.76
N ARG A 182 18.08 8.96 -1.70
CA ARG A 182 19.54 8.94 -1.84
C ARG A 182 20.23 7.73 -1.23
N LEU A 183 19.68 7.14 -0.18
CA LEU A 183 20.31 6.01 0.52
C LEU A 183 19.78 4.67 0.05
N ILE A 184 18.50 4.58 -0.33
CA ILE A 184 17.91 3.37 -0.89
C ILE A 184 18.07 3.43 -2.41
N THR A 185 19.23 3.07 -2.91
CA THR A 185 19.55 3.03 -4.35
C THR A 185 20.14 1.68 -4.71
N ASP A 186 19.70 1.13 -5.83
CA ASP A 186 20.25 -0.08 -6.45
C ASP A 186 21.66 0.12 -7.02
N LYS A 187 22.10 1.38 -7.20
CA LYS A 187 23.42 1.74 -7.75
C LYS A 187 24.62 1.21 -6.95
N ARG A 188 24.39 0.70 -5.75
CA ARG A 188 25.43 0.12 -4.86
C ARG A 188 25.41 -1.40 -4.82
N PHE A 189 24.46 -2.06 -5.48
CA PHE A 189 24.45 -3.49 -5.64
C PHE A 189 25.18 -3.86 -6.93
N HIS A 190 26.39 -4.39 -6.79
CA HIS A 190 27.07 -5.08 -7.87
C HIS A 190 26.67 -6.56 -7.79
N VAL A 191 26.02 -7.05 -8.83
CA VAL A 191 25.80 -8.48 -9.07
C VAL A 191 26.96 -9.00 -9.90
#